data_269ab2c97f8d96189f29c96e429be27d
#
_entry.id   269ab2c97f8d96189f29c96e429be27d
#
_cell.length_a   1.000
_cell.length_b   1.000
_cell.length_c   1.000
_cell.angle_alpha   90.00
_cell.angle_beta   90.00
_cell.angle_gamma   90.00
#
_symmetry.space_group_name_H-M   'P 1'
#
loop_
_entity.id
_entity.type
_entity.pdbx_description
1 polymer ?
#
loop_
_entity_poly.entity_id
_entity_poly.type
_entity_poly.pdbx_seq_one_letter_code
_entity_poly.pdbx_strand_id
1 'polypeptide(L)'
;MFKKKGDIMRIILTILAFFAFNVNADGHASDESKDNAYMLLSTYEIAPGQNPADLEKELAQLQLDQESYGFNDCGLYRHWYGGQRAFYAYCFFTDFDQFEAIRIKSDADDDRMAITQNYSGHTDHILHVQKANLKEAPTNLLWMKWEFGPYLTVAEKQERADKLFDAFNRSFGACNLYFHSWGPEIAHYIDCGFENFSDFGKKHDAINKILAEELATAKLDILDHSDDLLILIQD
;
A
#
# COMPACT_ATOMS: atom_id res chain seq x y z
N MET A 1 10.65 56.20 -48.50
CA MET A 1 10.63 55.04 -49.37
C MET A 1 11.35 53.86 -48.70
N PHE A 2 10.69 53.10 -47.83
CA PHE A 2 11.16 51.82 -47.38
C PHE A 2 9.98 50.91 -47.04
N LYS A 3 9.95 49.72 -47.66
CA LYS A 3 8.92 48.70 -47.59
C LYS A 3 8.97 47.97 -46.24
N LYS A 4 7.78 47.86 -45.59
CA LYS A 4 7.53 46.90 -44.48
C LYS A 4 7.53 45.48 -45.04
N LYS A 5 8.35 44.59 -44.49
CA LYS A 5 8.20 43.13 -44.57
C LYS A 5 7.49 42.65 -43.33
N GLY A 6 6.35 41.98 -43.55
CA GLY A 6 5.58 41.36 -42.48
C GLY A 6 6.22 40.04 -42.05
N ASP A 7 6.41 39.89 -40.76
CA ASP A 7 6.79 38.62 -40.14
C ASP A 7 5.54 37.84 -39.82
N ILE A 8 5.41 36.68 -40.47
CA ILE A 8 4.38 35.67 -40.22
C ILE A 8 4.83 34.89 -38.99
N MET A 9 4.20 35.17 -37.87
CA MET A 9 4.38 34.41 -36.63
C MET A 9 3.71 33.04 -36.79
N ARG A 10 4.53 32.01 -36.98
CA ARG A 10 4.08 30.62 -37.00
C ARG A 10 3.74 30.19 -35.55
N ILE A 11 2.44 30.08 -35.28
CA ILE A 11 1.93 29.44 -34.08
C ILE A 11 2.14 27.95 -34.26
N ILE A 12 3.10 27.39 -33.54
CA ILE A 12 3.26 25.94 -33.41
C ILE A 12 2.27 25.46 -32.34
N LEU A 13 1.17 24.89 -32.80
CA LEU A 13 0.20 24.20 -31.96
C LEU A 13 0.80 22.85 -31.57
N THR A 14 1.36 22.75 -30.35
CA THR A 14 1.81 21.49 -29.80
C THR A 14 0.57 20.72 -29.31
N ILE A 15 0.12 19.75 -30.10
CA ILE A 15 -0.91 18.79 -29.70
C ILE A 15 -0.26 17.83 -28.72
N LEU A 16 -0.54 17.99 -27.43
CA LEU A 16 -0.28 16.99 -26.41
C LEU A 16 -1.28 15.85 -26.62
N ALA A 17 -0.84 14.79 -27.28
CA ALA A 17 -1.57 13.54 -27.33
C ALA A 17 -1.48 12.87 -25.95
N PHE A 18 -2.54 12.95 -25.16
CA PHE A 18 -2.75 12.09 -24.00
C PHE A 18 -2.93 10.66 -24.53
N PHE A 19 -1.89 9.86 -24.41
CA PHE A 19 -2.02 8.41 -24.53
C PHE A 19 -2.73 7.90 -23.26
N ALA A 20 -4.04 7.69 -23.37
CA ALA A 20 -4.77 6.86 -22.43
C ALA A 20 -4.26 5.42 -22.62
N PHE A 21 -3.39 4.95 -21.76
CA PHE A 21 -3.08 3.54 -21.66
C PHE A 21 -4.30 2.83 -21.08
N ASN A 22 -5.11 2.23 -21.96
CA ASN A 22 -6.04 1.19 -21.55
C ASN A 22 -5.19 -0.03 -21.19
N VAL A 23 -4.88 -0.20 -19.92
CA VAL A 23 -4.40 -1.48 -19.40
C VAL A 23 -5.62 -2.38 -19.29
N ASN A 24 -5.84 -3.23 -20.30
CA ASN A 24 -6.75 -4.34 -20.17
C ASN A 24 -6.10 -5.34 -19.21
N ALA A 25 -6.47 -5.26 -17.95
CA ALA A 25 -6.21 -6.31 -16.98
C ALA A 25 -7.27 -7.41 -17.18
N ASP A 26 -7.07 -8.28 -18.16
CA ASP A 26 -7.80 -9.53 -18.25
C ASP A 26 -7.23 -10.52 -17.21
N GLY A 27 -7.63 -10.35 -15.97
CA GLY A 27 -7.43 -11.29 -14.87
C GLY A 27 -8.76 -11.44 -14.16
N HIS A 28 -9.28 -12.65 -14.10
CA HIS A 28 -10.48 -12.99 -13.34
C HIS A 28 -10.29 -12.63 -11.86
N ALA A 29 -10.54 -11.37 -11.50
CA ALA A 29 -10.82 -10.98 -10.13
C ALA A 29 -12.26 -11.40 -9.81
N SER A 30 -12.48 -12.09 -8.71
CA SER A 30 -13.81 -12.35 -8.18
C SER A 30 -14.57 -11.03 -8.01
N ASP A 31 -15.88 -11.03 -8.25
CA ASP A 31 -16.75 -9.83 -8.26
C ASP A 31 -16.74 -9.01 -6.95
N GLU A 32 -16.18 -9.56 -5.85
CA GLU A 32 -16.05 -8.88 -4.55
C GLU A 32 -14.87 -7.89 -4.46
N SER A 33 -13.89 -7.93 -5.38
CA SER A 33 -12.72 -7.04 -5.33
C SER A 33 -12.90 -5.69 -6.04
N LYS A 34 -14.07 -5.44 -6.65
CA LYS A 34 -14.33 -4.17 -7.35
C LYS A 34 -14.55 -2.99 -6.43
N ASP A 35 -14.87 -3.25 -5.17
CA ASP A 35 -15.21 -2.19 -4.21
C ASP A 35 -13.98 -1.61 -3.48
N ASN A 36 -12.83 -2.30 -3.51
CA ASN A 36 -11.60 -1.90 -2.80
C ASN A 36 -10.42 -1.73 -3.76
N ALA A 37 -10.43 -0.66 -4.58
CA ALA A 37 -9.35 -0.40 -5.54
C ALA A 37 -8.11 0.24 -4.90
N TYR A 38 -8.28 0.91 -3.76
CA TYR A 38 -7.21 1.61 -3.06
C TYR A 38 -7.23 1.31 -1.57
N MET A 39 -6.06 1.44 -0.94
CA MET A 39 -5.88 1.39 0.50
C MET A 39 -5.16 2.66 0.96
N LEU A 40 -5.74 3.38 1.91
CA LEU A 40 -5.02 4.36 2.72
C LEU A 40 -4.31 3.57 3.83
N LEU A 41 -3.00 3.69 3.89
CA LEU A 41 -2.17 3.12 4.95
C LEU A 41 -1.48 4.23 5.70
N SER A 42 -1.76 4.34 6.99
CA SER A 42 -1.13 5.31 7.90
C SER A 42 -0.26 4.58 8.92
N THR A 43 1.00 4.95 9.00
CA THR A 43 1.94 4.37 9.95
C THR A 43 2.25 5.38 11.05
N TYR A 44 2.10 4.97 12.31
CA TYR A 44 2.37 5.78 13.50
C TYR A 44 3.49 5.15 14.33
N GLU A 45 4.67 5.74 14.30
CA GLU A 45 5.82 5.27 15.09
C GLU A 45 5.61 5.55 16.57
N ILE A 46 5.83 4.54 17.41
CA ILE A 46 5.66 4.68 18.88
C ILE A 46 6.83 5.49 19.43
N ALA A 47 6.54 6.65 20.01
CA ALA A 47 7.57 7.51 20.60
C ALA A 47 8.30 6.81 21.77
N PRO A 48 9.62 7.04 21.91
CA PRO A 48 10.38 6.48 23.03
C PRO A 48 9.78 6.87 24.39
N GLY A 49 9.58 5.88 25.27
CA GLY A 49 9.00 6.09 26.61
C GLY A 49 7.48 6.22 26.65
N GLN A 50 6.81 6.23 25.49
CA GLN A 50 5.35 6.24 25.42
C GLN A 50 4.77 4.85 25.70
N ASN A 51 3.62 4.81 26.38
CA ASN A 51 2.85 3.58 26.55
C ASN A 51 2.10 3.26 25.24
N PRO A 52 2.39 2.12 24.56
CA PRO A 52 1.71 1.79 23.32
C PRO A 52 0.17 1.67 23.45
N ALA A 53 -0.32 1.21 24.60
CA ALA A 53 -1.74 0.97 24.81
C ALA A 53 -2.59 2.25 24.76
N ASP A 54 -2.03 3.40 25.11
CA ASP A 54 -2.76 4.67 25.05
C ASP A 54 -2.90 5.14 23.61
N LEU A 55 -1.84 5.03 22.79
CA LEU A 55 -1.88 5.31 21.35
C LEU A 55 -2.77 4.30 20.60
N GLU A 56 -2.67 3.01 20.94
CA GLU A 56 -3.49 1.95 20.38
C GLU A 56 -4.99 2.25 20.53
N LYS A 57 -5.41 2.67 21.72
CA LYS A 57 -6.81 2.99 21.97
C LYS A 57 -7.33 4.16 21.12
N GLU A 58 -6.51 5.21 20.96
CA GLU A 58 -6.89 6.35 20.12
C GLU A 58 -6.94 5.98 18.65
N LEU A 59 -5.96 5.19 18.15
CA LEU A 59 -5.95 4.73 16.78
C LEU A 59 -7.11 3.77 16.48
N ALA A 60 -7.47 2.88 17.42
CA ALA A 60 -8.63 2.01 17.28
C ALA A 60 -9.93 2.82 17.13
N GLN A 61 -10.10 3.87 17.93
CA GLN A 61 -11.27 4.76 17.78
C GLN A 61 -11.23 5.51 16.43
N LEU A 62 -10.04 5.96 16.01
CA LEU A 62 -9.90 6.62 14.71
C LEU A 62 -10.36 5.73 13.56
N GLN A 63 -10.10 4.41 13.59
CA GLN A 63 -10.58 3.49 12.55
C GLN A 63 -12.11 3.45 12.48
N LEU A 64 -12.79 3.38 13.63
CA LEU A 64 -14.26 3.43 13.68
C LEU A 64 -14.81 4.75 13.13
N ASP A 65 -14.15 5.85 13.43
CA ASP A 65 -14.54 7.17 12.91
C ASP A 65 -14.35 7.20 11.36
N GLN A 66 -13.26 6.66 10.84
CA GLN A 66 -12.99 6.57 9.40
C GLN A 66 -14.06 5.76 8.65
N GLU A 67 -14.47 4.61 9.19
CA GLU A 67 -15.58 3.83 8.62
C GLU A 67 -16.89 4.63 8.65
N SER A 68 -17.16 5.36 9.73
CA SER A 68 -18.35 6.22 9.83
C SER A 68 -18.38 7.32 8.78
N TYR A 69 -17.22 7.79 8.31
CA TYR A 69 -17.08 8.76 7.22
C TYR A 69 -17.28 8.13 5.86
N GLY A 70 -17.17 6.82 5.72
CA GLY A 70 -17.51 6.08 4.51
C GLY A 70 -16.35 5.35 3.84
N PHE A 71 -15.24 5.12 4.55
CA PHE A 71 -14.26 4.14 4.12
C PHE A 71 -14.86 2.73 4.17
N ASN A 72 -14.38 1.85 3.32
CA ASN A 72 -14.67 0.42 3.38
C ASN A 72 -13.60 -0.23 4.27
N ASP A 73 -13.98 -1.20 5.08
CA ASP A 73 -13.04 -2.08 5.82
C ASP A 73 -11.80 -1.36 6.36
N CYS A 74 -11.90 -0.79 7.55
CA CYS A 74 -10.76 -0.21 8.26
C CYS A 74 -10.23 -1.17 9.32
N GLY A 75 -8.92 -1.18 9.54
CA GLY A 75 -8.34 -2.00 10.58
C GLY A 75 -7.03 -1.44 11.12
N LEU A 76 -6.56 -2.06 12.20
CA LEU A 76 -5.37 -1.64 12.93
C LEU A 76 -4.49 -2.83 13.26
N TYR A 77 -3.26 -2.79 12.76
CA TYR A 77 -2.19 -3.71 13.15
C TYR A 77 -1.18 -3.03 14.07
N ARG A 78 -0.56 -3.83 14.92
CA ARG A 78 0.60 -3.41 15.72
C ARG A 78 1.82 -4.21 15.32
N HIS A 79 2.95 -3.53 15.22
CA HIS A 79 4.26 -4.15 15.08
C HIS A 79 4.56 -5.17 16.19
N TRP A 80 5.08 -6.33 15.80
CA TRP A 80 5.61 -7.33 16.72
C TRP A 80 7.11 -7.52 16.55
N TYR A 81 7.59 -7.84 15.35
CA TYR A 81 9.00 -8.01 15.02
C TYR A 81 9.29 -7.48 13.63
N GLY A 82 10.52 -7.05 13.38
CA GLY A 82 10.99 -6.59 12.08
C GLY A 82 11.36 -5.12 12.09
N GLY A 83 10.88 -4.36 11.11
CA GLY A 83 11.26 -2.99 10.82
C GLY A 83 10.96 -1.95 11.89
N GLN A 84 9.93 -1.13 11.70
CA GLN A 84 9.65 -0.01 12.61
C GLN A 84 8.67 -0.40 13.72
N ARG A 85 8.98 0.00 14.97
CA ARG A 85 8.05 -0.14 16.08
C ARG A 85 6.90 0.86 15.93
N ALA A 86 5.83 0.45 15.24
CA ALA A 86 4.73 1.29 14.84
C ALA A 86 3.37 0.61 14.92
N PHE A 87 2.32 1.39 14.78
CA PHE A 87 0.98 0.95 14.41
C PHE A 87 0.77 1.19 12.93
N TYR A 88 0.03 0.29 12.29
CA TYR A 88 -0.34 0.30 10.88
C TYR A 88 -1.87 0.37 10.80
N ALA A 89 -2.39 1.56 10.57
CA ALA A 89 -3.81 1.80 10.38
C ALA A 89 -4.11 1.77 8.88
N TYR A 90 -5.10 1.01 8.46
CA TYR A 90 -5.49 0.94 7.05
C TYR A 90 -6.98 1.12 6.88
N CYS A 91 -7.37 1.70 5.74
CA CYS A 91 -8.75 1.76 5.29
C CYS A 91 -8.81 1.61 3.78
N PHE A 92 -9.77 0.83 3.29
CA PHE A 92 -9.98 0.68 1.85
C PHE A 92 -10.99 1.69 1.31
N PHE A 93 -10.87 2.01 0.02
CA PHE A 93 -11.82 2.84 -0.71
C PHE A 93 -11.82 2.47 -2.21
N THR A 94 -12.92 2.82 -2.89
CA THR A 94 -13.18 2.42 -4.28
C THR A 94 -12.45 3.31 -5.27
N ASP A 95 -12.53 4.64 -5.08
CA ASP A 95 -11.99 5.65 -5.99
C ASP A 95 -11.74 6.99 -5.30
N PHE A 96 -11.15 7.93 -6.01
CA PHE A 96 -10.86 9.25 -5.46
C PHE A 96 -12.09 10.14 -5.27
N ASP A 97 -13.23 9.83 -5.90
CA ASP A 97 -14.51 10.54 -5.66
C ASP A 97 -15.06 10.15 -4.28
N GLN A 98 -15.00 8.86 -3.91
CA GLN A 98 -15.32 8.39 -2.56
C GLN A 98 -14.34 9.01 -1.54
N PHE A 99 -13.04 9.01 -1.81
CA PHE A 99 -12.04 9.59 -0.92
C PHE A 99 -12.29 11.08 -0.66
N GLU A 100 -12.65 11.87 -1.68
CA GLU A 100 -13.00 13.29 -1.52
C GLU A 100 -14.29 13.46 -0.71
N ALA A 101 -15.32 12.62 -0.92
CA ALA A 101 -16.54 12.65 -0.14
C ALA A 101 -16.29 12.36 1.35
N ILE A 102 -15.42 11.41 1.65
CA ILE A 102 -14.97 11.07 3.01
C ILE A 102 -14.26 12.27 3.65
N ARG A 103 -13.31 12.89 2.93
CA ARG A 103 -12.58 14.06 3.39
C ARG A 103 -13.53 15.20 3.77
N ILE A 104 -14.49 15.51 2.89
CA ILE A 104 -15.49 16.57 3.15
C ILE A 104 -16.31 16.27 4.40
N LYS A 105 -16.73 15.02 4.58
CA LYS A 105 -17.51 14.58 5.74
C LYS A 105 -16.71 14.65 7.03
N SER A 106 -15.46 14.20 6.99
CA SER A 106 -14.52 14.27 8.13
C SER A 106 -14.18 15.71 8.50
N ASP A 107 -13.99 16.61 7.52
CA ASP A 107 -13.68 18.03 7.76
C ASP A 107 -14.89 18.80 8.34
N ALA A 108 -16.11 18.33 8.11
CA ALA A 108 -17.35 18.93 8.63
C ALA A 108 -17.72 18.43 10.05
N ASP A 109 -17.01 17.43 10.56
CA ASP A 109 -17.25 16.87 11.88
C ASP A 109 -16.46 17.65 12.96
N ASP A 110 -17.16 18.50 13.71
CA ASP A 110 -16.58 19.28 14.80
C ASP A 110 -16.12 18.41 15.99
N ASP A 111 -16.66 17.19 16.10
CA ASP A 111 -16.32 16.22 17.16
C ASP A 111 -15.23 15.25 16.72
N ARG A 112 -14.66 15.43 15.51
CA ARG A 112 -13.58 14.57 14.98
C ARG A 112 -12.46 14.40 15.99
N MET A 113 -12.18 13.13 16.32
CA MET A 113 -11.13 12.82 17.27
C MET A 113 -9.75 13.19 16.71
N ALA A 114 -8.98 13.91 17.52
CA ALA A 114 -7.57 14.15 17.24
C ALA A 114 -6.72 13.17 18.06
N ILE A 115 -5.68 12.63 17.45
CA ILE A 115 -4.68 11.82 18.17
C ILE A 115 -3.93 12.76 19.13
N THR A 116 -4.06 12.50 20.43
CA THR A 116 -3.44 13.31 21.49
C THR A 116 -2.15 12.68 22.02
N GLN A 117 -1.96 11.38 21.80
CA GLN A 117 -0.75 10.67 22.22
C GLN A 117 0.44 11.00 21.35
N ASN A 118 1.62 11.03 21.96
CA ASN A 118 2.85 11.30 21.23
C ASN A 118 3.27 10.10 20.37
N TYR A 119 3.52 10.35 19.11
CA TYR A 119 4.22 9.44 18.19
C TYR A 119 5.46 10.15 17.64
N SER A 120 6.49 9.40 17.28
CA SER A 120 7.77 9.95 16.79
C SER A 120 7.78 10.21 15.30
N GLY A 121 6.93 9.54 14.55
CA GLY A 121 6.79 9.69 13.10
C GLY A 121 5.39 9.29 12.65
N HIS A 122 4.95 9.89 11.54
CA HIS A 122 3.70 9.58 10.87
C HIS A 122 3.91 9.65 9.36
N THR A 123 3.45 8.62 8.66
CA THR A 123 3.46 8.57 7.20
C THR A 123 2.16 8.03 6.67
N ASP A 124 1.67 8.63 5.58
CA ASP A 124 0.51 8.17 4.85
C ASP A 124 0.89 7.71 3.45
N HIS A 125 0.30 6.60 3.03
CA HIS A 125 0.39 6.06 1.68
C HIS A 125 -1.00 5.83 1.14
N ILE A 126 -1.23 6.17 -0.13
CA ILE A 126 -2.33 5.65 -0.92
C ILE A 126 -1.76 4.58 -1.83
N LEU A 127 -2.21 3.36 -1.66
CA LEU A 127 -1.76 2.19 -2.39
C LEU A 127 -2.87 1.69 -3.30
N HIS A 128 -2.53 1.40 -4.55
CA HIS A 128 -3.43 0.73 -5.49
C HIS A 128 -3.42 -0.78 -5.24
N VAL A 129 -4.56 -1.37 -5.00
CA VAL A 129 -4.72 -2.82 -4.82
C VAL A 129 -4.60 -3.49 -6.18
N GLN A 130 -3.55 -4.28 -6.38
CA GLN A 130 -3.29 -4.97 -7.65
C GLN A 130 -3.77 -6.41 -7.63
N LYS A 131 -3.58 -7.09 -6.50
CA LYS A 131 -4.06 -8.46 -6.27
C LYS A 131 -4.55 -8.57 -4.84
N ALA A 132 -5.73 -9.13 -4.63
CA ALA A 132 -6.35 -9.34 -3.33
C ALA A 132 -6.76 -10.81 -3.20
N ASN A 133 -5.98 -11.60 -2.44
CA ASN A 133 -6.24 -13.01 -2.20
C ASN A 133 -6.58 -13.29 -0.72
N LEU A 134 -6.30 -12.35 0.18
CA LEU A 134 -6.80 -12.39 1.55
C LEU A 134 -8.29 -12.02 1.52
N LYS A 135 -9.12 -12.86 2.16
CA LYS A 135 -10.59 -12.66 2.22
C LYS A 135 -11.02 -11.85 3.44
N GLU A 136 -10.19 -11.86 4.46
CA GLU A 136 -10.39 -11.18 5.74
C GLU A 136 -9.03 -10.80 6.31
N ALA A 137 -8.98 -9.84 7.21
CA ALA A 137 -7.77 -9.42 7.89
C ALA A 137 -7.23 -10.56 8.78
N PRO A 138 -6.03 -11.10 8.51
CA PRO A 138 -5.48 -12.19 9.30
C PRO A 138 -4.99 -11.70 10.67
N THR A 139 -5.15 -12.51 11.71
CA THR A 139 -4.65 -12.18 13.05
C THR A 139 -3.15 -11.89 13.07
N ASN A 140 -2.37 -12.59 12.25
CA ASN A 140 -0.92 -12.35 12.10
C ASN A 140 -0.61 -12.09 10.63
N LEU A 141 0.13 -11.03 10.38
CA LEU A 141 0.45 -10.54 9.04
C LEU A 141 1.95 -10.37 8.88
N LEU A 142 2.50 -10.84 7.77
CA LEU A 142 3.80 -10.43 7.24
C LEU A 142 3.55 -9.27 6.28
N TRP A 143 4.05 -8.09 6.60
CA TRP A 143 4.01 -6.89 5.76
C TRP A 143 5.39 -6.65 5.17
N MET A 144 5.49 -6.50 3.86
CA MET A 144 6.76 -6.34 3.14
C MET A 144 6.70 -5.14 2.21
N LYS A 145 7.78 -4.36 2.19
CA LYS A 145 8.00 -3.28 1.23
C LYS A 145 9.18 -3.65 0.30
N TRP A 146 9.03 -3.40 -0.99
CA TRP A 146 10.02 -3.67 -2.01
C TRP A 146 10.24 -2.44 -2.91
N GLU A 147 11.43 -1.88 -2.87
CA GLU A 147 11.87 -0.83 -3.78
C GLU A 147 12.80 -1.43 -4.83
N PHE A 148 12.52 -1.13 -6.10
CA PHE A 148 13.33 -1.60 -7.22
C PHE A 148 14.21 -0.48 -7.77
N GLY A 149 15.30 -0.86 -8.43
CA GLY A 149 16.30 0.06 -8.97
C GLY A 149 15.70 1.22 -9.79
N PRO A 150 16.30 2.42 -9.72
CA PRO A 150 15.73 3.64 -10.29
C PRO A 150 15.72 3.65 -11.83
N TYR A 151 16.54 2.79 -12.46
CA TYR A 151 16.66 2.73 -13.92
C TYR A 151 15.67 1.78 -14.59
N LEU A 152 14.84 1.09 -13.79
CA LEU A 152 13.82 0.21 -14.29
C LEU A 152 12.57 1.00 -14.66
N THR A 153 11.95 0.62 -15.78
CA THR A 153 10.63 1.11 -16.15
C THR A 153 9.56 0.61 -15.17
N VAL A 154 8.40 1.27 -15.15
CA VAL A 154 7.27 0.83 -14.33
C VAL A 154 6.88 -0.61 -14.64
N ALA A 155 6.85 -1.00 -15.93
CA ALA A 155 6.53 -2.36 -16.36
C ALA A 155 7.54 -3.39 -15.85
N GLU A 156 8.84 -3.08 -15.87
CA GLU A 156 9.88 -3.97 -15.34
C GLU A 156 9.79 -4.11 -13.82
N LYS A 157 9.50 -3.03 -13.09
CA LYS A 157 9.26 -3.08 -11.65
C LYS A 157 8.05 -3.94 -11.33
N GLN A 158 6.97 -3.78 -12.08
CA GLN A 158 5.76 -4.60 -11.93
C GLN A 158 6.04 -6.10 -12.18
N GLU A 159 6.75 -6.44 -13.24
CA GLU A 159 7.13 -7.84 -13.53
C GLU A 159 7.91 -8.46 -12.37
N ARG A 160 8.80 -7.69 -11.72
CA ARG A 160 9.56 -8.17 -10.56
C ARG A 160 8.70 -8.33 -9.32
N ALA A 161 7.81 -7.37 -9.08
CA ALA A 161 6.84 -7.45 -7.99
C ALA A 161 5.91 -8.66 -8.15
N ASP A 162 5.42 -8.92 -9.37
CA ASP A 162 4.60 -10.09 -9.67
C ASP A 162 5.33 -11.41 -9.39
N LYS A 163 6.62 -11.52 -9.75
CA LYS A 163 7.44 -12.71 -9.45
C LYS A 163 7.60 -12.94 -7.94
N LEU A 164 7.87 -11.87 -7.19
CA LEU A 164 7.93 -11.94 -5.73
C LEU A 164 6.58 -12.32 -5.15
N PHE A 165 5.52 -11.64 -5.55
CA PHE A 165 4.16 -11.95 -5.11
C PHE A 165 3.79 -13.41 -5.36
N ASP A 166 4.03 -13.94 -6.56
CA ASP A 166 3.70 -15.33 -6.90
C ASP A 166 4.48 -16.33 -6.03
N ALA A 167 5.74 -16.02 -5.69
CA ALA A 167 6.55 -16.83 -4.79
C ALA A 167 5.99 -16.82 -3.37
N PHE A 168 5.68 -15.64 -2.82
CA PHE A 168 5.10 -15.49 -1.49
C PHE A 168 3.70 -16.11 -1.41
N ASN A 169 2.84 -15.85 -2.40
CA ASN A 169 1.49 -16.39 -2.43
C ASN A 169 1.47 -17.94 -2.47
N ARG A 170 2.40 -18.57 -3.18
CA ARG A 170 2.55 -20.04 -3.17
C ARG A 170 3.03 -20.57 -1.82
N SER A 171 3.84 -19.81 -1.09
CA SER A 171 4.38 -20.23 0.21
C SER A 171 3.41 -19.99 1.35
N PHE A 172 2.73 -18.85 1.34
CA PHE A 172 1.83 -18.43 2.42
C PHE A 172 0.38 -18.85 2.19
N GLY A 173 -0.02 -19.10 0.93
CA GLY A 173 -1.35 -19.56 0.54
C GLY A 173 -2.34 -18.43 0.26
N ALA A 174 -2.17 -17.26 0.87
CA ALA A 174 -2.95 -16.06 0.54
C ALA A 174 -2.13 -14.80 0.86
N CYS A 175 -1.94 -13.97 -0.16
CA CYS A 175 -1.25 -12.68 -0.05
C CYS A 175 -1.97 -11.64 -0.91
N ASN A 176 -1.79 -10.37 -0.58
CA ASN A 176 -2.18 -9.26 -1.44
C ASN A 176 -0.94 -8.59 -2.03
N LEU A 177 -1.12 -7.87 -3.13
CA LEU A 177 -0.10 -7.05 -3.78
C LEU A 177 -0.64 -5.64 -3.99
N TYR A 178 0.16 -4.65 -3.58
CA TYR A 178 -0.16 -3.25 -3.74
C TYR A 178 0.97 -2.50 -4.44
N PHE A 179 0.62 -1.43 -5.11
CA PHE A 179 1.57 -0.51 -5.71
C PHE A 179 1.31 0.92 -5.21
N HIS A 180 2.38 1.65 -4.99
CA HIS A 180 2.34 3.06 -4.63
C HIS A 180 1.50 3.88 -5.62
N SER A 181 0.51 4.64 -5.11
CA SER A 181 -0.20 5.68 -5.85
C SER A 181 0.20 7.06 -5.36
N TRP A 182 0.33 7.23 -4.04
CA TRP A 182 0.73 8.46 -3.40
C TRP A 182 1.40 8.19 -2.05
N GLY A 183 2.45 8.96 -1.69
CA GLY A 183 3.21 8.79 -0.45
C GLY A 183 4.68 9.15 -0.64
N PRO A 184 5.52 8.95 0.38
CA PRO A 184 6.91 9.39 0.35
C PRO A 184 7.83 8.57 -0.56
N GLU A 185 7.44 7.34 -0.95
CA GLU A 185 8.31 6.42 -1.68
C GLU A 185 7.56 5.63 -2.76
N ILE A 186 8.25 5.32 -3.86
CA ILE A 186 7.70 4.51 -4.96
C ILE A 186 8.09 3.05 -4.72
N ALA A 187 7.19 2.29 -4.11
CA ALA A 187 7.41 0.91 -3.74
C ALA A 187 6.23 0.00 -4.12
N HIS A 188 6.48 -1.31 -4.14
CA HIS A 188 5.47 -2.34 -4.11
C HIS A 188 5.40 -2.91 -2.70
N TYR A 189 4.19 -3.29 -2.29
CA TYR A 189 3.97 -3.88 -0.99
C TYR A 189 3.28 -5.22 -1.15
N ILE A 190 3.68 -6.18 -0.34
CA ILE A 190 3.06 -7.50 -0.28
C ILE A 190 2.72 -7.76 1.17
N ASP A 191 1.50 -8.19 1.43
CA ASP A 191 1.12 -8.71 2.73
C ASP A 191 0.67 -10.17 2.64
N CYS A 192 0.97 -10.97 3.66
CA CYS A 192 0.65 -12.37 3.70
C CYS A 192 0.21 -12.80 5.10
N GLY A 193 -0.91 -13.52 5.18
CA GLY A 193 -1.42 -14.04 6.44
C GLY A 193 -0.70 -15.32 6.91
N PHE A 194 -0.57 -15.48 8.23
CA PHE A 194 -0.09 -16.73 8.84
C PHE A 194 -0.81 -17.01 10.17
N GLU A 195 -0.93 -18.29 10.55
CA GLU A 195 -1.71 -18.66 11.73
C GLU A 195 -0.96 -18.39 13.05
N ASN A 196 0.33 -18.75 13.09
CA ASN A 196 1.19 -18.61 14.26
C ASN A 196 2.67 -18.72 13.85
N PHE A 197 3.61 -18.51 14.77
CA PHE A 197 5.05 -18.55 14.46
C PHE A 197 5.57 -19.92 13.99
N SER A 198 4.95 -21.02 14.37
CA SER A 198 5.31 -22.34 13.83
C SER A 198 4.90 -22.49 12.37
N ASP A 199 3.72 -21.94 12.00
CA ASP A 199 3.25 -21.86 10.63
C ASP A 199 4.12 -20.88 9.82
N PHE A 200 4.41 -19.70 10.37
CA PHE A 200 5.33 -18.74 9.77
C PHE A 200 6.69 -19.38 9.44
N GLY A 201 7.29 -20.12 10.37
CA GLY A 201 8.59 -20.79 10.15
C GLY A 201 8.55 -21.75 8.95
N LYS A 202 7.49 -22.55 8.82
CA LYS A 202 7.33 -23.46 7.66
C LYS A 202 7.16 -22.71 6.35
N LYS A 203 6.37 -21.64 6.34
CA LYS A 203 6.14 -20.77 5.18
C LYS A 203 7.42 -20.03 4.79
N HIS A 204 8.17 -19.56 5.78
CA HIS A 204 9.47 -18.92 5.60
C HIS A 204 10.52 -19.88 4.98
N ASP A 205 10.58 -21.12 5.44
CA ASP A 205 11.46 -22.13 4.83
C ASP A 205 11.06 -22.44 3.39
N ALA A 206 9.74 -22.51 3.12
CA ALA A 206 9.22 -22.73 1.78
C ALA A 206 9.56 -21.58 0.82
N ILE A 207 9.38 -20.31 1.25
CA ILE A 207 9.73 -19.15 0.40
C ILE A 207 11.23 -19.08 0.15
N ASN A 208 12.09 -19.33 1.16
CA ASN A 208 13.53 -19.34 1.00
C ASN A 208 13.98 -20.35 -0.07
N LYS A 209 13.34 -21.53 -0.10
CA LYS A 209 13.61 -22.54 -1.13
C LYS A 209 13.22 -22.04 -2.52
N ILE A 210 12.03 -21.46 -2.67
CA ILE A 210 11.57 -20.90 -3.96
C ILE A 210 12.52 -19.77 -4.41
N LEU A 211 12.89 -18.85 -3.52
CA LEU A 211 13.81 -17.76 -3.84
C LEU A 211 15.17 -18.28 -4.29
N ALA A 212 15.70 -19.31 -3.62
CA ALA A 212 16.99 -19.91 -3.97
C ALA A 212 16.96 -20.69 -5.29
N GLU A 213 15.88 -21.41 -5.59
CA GLU A 213 15.78 -22.27 -6.77
C GLU A 213 15.31 -21.53 -8.02
N GLU A 214 14.32 -20.65 -7.90
CA GLU A 214 13.64 -20.03 -9.03
C GLU A 214 14.10 -18.58 -9.28
N LEU A 215 14.35 -17.81 -8.23
CA LEU A 215 14.67 -16.39 -8.34
C LEU A 215 16.17 -16.07 -8.20
N ALA A 216 17.02 -17.05 -7.87
CA ALA A 216 18.47 -16.83 -7.74
C ALA A 216 19.11 -16.28 -9.04
N THR A 217 18.54 -16.61 -10.21
CA THR A 217 19.00 -16.11 -11.51
C THR A 217 18.21 -14.91 -12.02
N ALA A 218 17.07 -14.58 -11.39
CA ALA A 218 16.28 -13.43 -11.73
C ALA A 218 16.98 -12.18 -11.22
N LYS A 219 17.36 -11.27 -12.11
CA LYS A 219 17.89 -9.96 -11.73
C LYS A 219 16.73 -9.11 -11.20
N LEU A 220 16.41 -9.22 -9.92
CA LEU A 220 15.31 -8.47 -9.32
C LEU A 220 15.65 -6.98 -9.17
N ASP A 221 16.94 -6.62 -9.10
CA ASP A 221 17.43 -5.25 -8.91
C ASP A 221 16.72 -4.56 -7.72
N ILE A 222 16.65 -5.26 -6.61
CA ILE A 222 16.08 -4.73 -5.36
C ILE A 222 17.04 -3.66 -4.83
N LEU A 223 16.52 -2.45 -4.65
CA LEU A 223 17.25 -1.32 -4.08
C LEU A 223 17.16 -1.33 -2.56
N ASP A 224 15.95 -1.55 -2.04
CA ASP A 224 15.67 -1.61 -0.61
C ASP A 224 14.49 -2.55 -0.34
N HIS A 225 14.47 -3.10 0.86
CA HIS A 225 13.37 -3.95 1.29
C HIS A 225 13.27 -3.95 2.81
N SER A 226 12.05 -4.00 3.32
CA SER A 226 11.80 -4.16 4.75
C SER A 226 10.63 -5.10 5.00
N ASP A 227 10.71 -5.81 6.13
CA ASP A 227 9.70 -6.75 6.61
C ASP A 227 9.25 -6.39 8.00
N ASP A 228 7.94 -6.52 8.25
CA ASP A 228 7.35 -6.42 9.56
C ASP A 228 6.40 -7.59 9.83
N LEU A 229 6.49 -8.18 11.02
CA LEU A 229 5.49 -9.09 11.54
C LEU A 229 4.51 -8.29 12.41
N LEU A 230 3.27 -8.33 12.04
CA LEU A 230 2.20 -7.53 12.62
C LEU A 230 1.15 -8.41 13.28
N ILE A 231 0.49 -7.87 14.30
CA ILE A 231 -0.67 -8.48 14.97
C ILE A 231 -1.87 -7.59 14.80
N LEU A 232 -2.99 -8.16 14.39
CA LEU A 232 -4.27 -7.49 14.30
C LEU A 232 -4.75 -7.07 15.70
N ILE A 233 -5.13 -5.82 15.83
CA ILE A 233 -5.73 -5.24 17.04
C ILE A 233 -7.22 -5.03 16.83
N GLN A 234 -7.59 -4.56 15.64
CA GLN A 234 -8.97 -4.26 15.27
C GLN A 234 -9.16 -4.49 13.78
N ASP A 235 -10.31 -5.04 13.43
CA ASP A 235 -10.84 -5.25 12.09
C ASP A 235 -12.28 -4.80 12.08
#